data_8ebb84750934b79f764597366538607f
#
_entry.id   8ebb84750934b79f764597366538607f
#
_cell.length_a   1.000
_cell.length_b   1.000
_cell.length_c   1.000
_cell.angle_alpha   90.00
_cell.angle_beta   90.00
_cell.angle_gamma   90.00
#
_symmetry.space_group_name_H-M   'P 1'
#
loop_
_entity.id
_entity.type
_entity.pdbx_description
1 polymer ?
#
loop_
_entity_poly.entity_id
_entity_poly.type
_entity_poly.pdbx_seq_one_letter_code
_entity_poly.pdbx_strand_id
1 'polypeptide(L)'
;LEYKYRPTVKYEVELYENGQDSIGELSVIFRTQSAALISDMTDFFRLWHSIEQKYLPHYGVENIDYALYYNKLCRSIVVPKKNSSTEELARAISGYIELFDSLMKGFLADRYSPADIEHCYAEYIARQSIII
;
A
#
# COMPACT_ATOMS: atom_id res chain seq x y z
N LEU A 1 -14.75 4.90 25.09
CA LEU A 1 -15.43 3.70 24.66
C LEU A 1 -15.07 3.35 23.23
N GLU A 2 -15.57 4.13 22.26
CA GLU A 2 -15.18 3.95 20.88
C GLU A 2 -13.69 4.15 20.70
N TYR A 3 -13.08 5.00 21.51
CA TYR A 3 -11.65 5.30 21.44
C TYR A 3 -10.76 4.09 21.69
N LYS A 4 -11.20 3.13 22.50
CA LYS A 4 -10.46 1.91 22.76
C LYS A 4 -10.18 1.11 21.52
N TYR A 5 -11.08 1.20 20.55
CA TYR A 5 -11.04 0.38 19.34
C TYR A 5 -10.61 1.16 18.12
N ARG A 6 -10.17 2.40 18.32
CA ARG A 6 -9.69 3.22 17.20
C ARG A 6 -8.48 2.53 16.58
N PRO A 7 -8.51 2.28 15.27
CA PRO A 7 -7.38 1.62 14.62
C PRO A 7 -6.18 2.56 14.55
N THR A 8 -4.99 1.96 14.53
CA THR A 8 -3.78 2.68 14.19
C THR A 8 -3.26 2.16 12.87
N VAL A 9 -2.83 3.07 12.01
CA VAL A 9 -2.19 2.73 10.75
C VAL A 9 -0.82 3.38 10.77
N LYS A 10 0.20 2.57 10.49
CA LYS A 10 1.58 3.03 10.49
C LYS A 10 2.21 2.68 9.14
N TYR A 11 2.90 3.65 8.56
CA TYR A 11 3.67 3.46 7.33
C TYR A 11 5.14 3.56 7.68
N GLU A 12 5.87 2.45 7.49
CA GLU A 12 7.31 2.41 7.71
C GLU A 12 8.02 2.25 6.39
N VAL A 13 9.06 3.05 6.17
CA VAL A 13 9.81 3.03 4.93
C VAL A 13 11.29 2.85 5.23
N GLU A 14 11.92 1.92 4.53
CA GLU A 14 13.35 1.70 4.58
C GLU A 14 13.91 1.96 3.18
N LEU A 15 14.91 2.83 3.10
CA LEU A 15 15.50 3.23 1.82
C LEU A 15 16.86 2.57 1.64
N TYR A 16 17.12 2.03 0.46
CA TYR A 16 18.42 1.49 0.11
C TYR A 16 18.65 1.51 -1.39
N GLU A 17 19.86 1.20 -1.80
CA GLU A 17 20.24 1.14 -3.19
C GLU A 17 20.61 -0.30 -3.58
N ASN A 18 20.23 -0.69 -4.78
CA ASN A 18 20.55 -2.00 -5.32
C ASN A 18 20.92 -1.84 -6.81
N GLY A 19 22.23 -1.86 -7.09
CA GLY A 19 22.72 -1.70 -8.45
C GLY A 19 22.31 -0.37 -9.07
N GLN A 20 21.45 -0.43 -10.08
CA GLN A 20 20.99 0.74 -10.83
C GLN A 20 19.71 1.34 -10.26
N ASP A 21 19.22 0.81 -9.15
CA ASP A 21 17.93 1.20 -8.61
C ASP A 21 18.05 1.79 -7.21
N SER A 22 17.16 2.74 -6.92
CA SER A 22 16.87 3.20 -5.56
C SER A 22 15.58 2.55 -5.13
N ILE A 23 15.56 1.98 -3.93
CA ILE A 23 14.44 1.16 -3.47
C ILE A 23 13.93 1.68 -2.14
N GLY A 24 12.61 1.82 -2.04
CA GLY A 24 11.92 2.04 -0.79
C GLY A 24 11.11 0.81 -0.44
N GLU A 25 11.43 0.16 0.67
CA GLU A 25 10.60 -0.91 1.20
C GLU A 25 9.56 -0.31 2.12
N LEU A 26 8.30 -0.47 1.74
CA LEU A 26 7.17 0.07 2.49
C LEU A 26 6.48 -1.03 3.25
N SER A 27 6.25 -0.81 4.54
CA SER A 27 5.40 -1.66 5.36
C SER A 27 4.20 -0.85 5.82
N VAL A 28 3.01 -1.37 5.57
CA VAL A 28 1.76 -0.81 6.09
C VAL A 28 1.32 -1.70 7.24
N ILE A 29 1.22 -1.14 8.43
CA ILE A 29 0.89 -1.87 9.63
C ILE A 29 -0.44 -1.36 10.17
N PHE A 30 -1.42 -2.25 10.26
CA PHE A 30 -2.75 -1.93 10.76
C PHE A 30 -3.00 -2.68 12.04
N ARG A 31 -3.36 -1.95 13.10
CA ARG A 31 -3.68 -2.54 14.39
C ARG A 31 -5.02 -2.03 14.88
N THR A 32 -5.81 -2.93 15.45
CA THR A 32 -7.09 -2.60 16.06
C THR A 32 -7.46 -3.69 17.06
N GLN A 33 -8.30 -3.33 18.04
CA GLN A 33 -8.89 -4.31 18.95
C GLN A 33 -10.25 -4.77 18.46
N SER A 34 -10.70 -4.30 17.32
CA SER A 34 -11.97 -4.70 16.72
C SER A 34 -11.77 -5.86 15.75
N ALA A 35 -12.35 -7.02 16.06
CA ALA A 35 -12.30 -8.17 15.16
C ALA A 35 -12.96 -7.88 13.82
N ALA A 36 -14.03 -7.09 13.82
CA ALA A 36 -14.70 -6.69 12.58
C ALA A 36 -13.79 -5.84 11.69
N LEU A 37 -13.09 -4.86 12.27
CA LEU A 37 -12.17 -4.01 11.52
C LEU A 37 -10.98 -4.79 10.99
N ILE A 38 -10.43 -5.73 11.77
CA ILE A 38 -9.32 -6.53 11.28
C ILE A 38 -9.74 -7.42 10.12
N SER A 39 -10.96 -7.93 10.15
CA SER A 39 -11.52 -8.71 9.06
C SER A 39 -11.67 -7.87 7.80
N ASP A 40 -12.21 -6.68 7.92
CA ASP A 40 -12.37 -5.76 6.79
C ASP A 40 -11.02 -5.34 6.22
N MET A 41 -10.05 -5.10 7.08
CA MET A 41 -8.70 -4.74 6.64
C MET A 41 -7.98 -5.91 5.96
N THR A 42 -8.22 -7.13 6.44
CA THR A 42 -7.73 -8.35 5.78
C THR A 42 -8.28 -8.44 4.36
N ASP A 43 -9.58 -8.17 4.20
CA ASP A 43 -10.21 -8.16 2.87
C ASP A 43 -9.58 -7.10 1.98
N PHE A 44 -9.34 -5.91 2.52
CA PHE A 44 -8.70 -4.84 1.75
C PHE A 44 -7.28 -5.21 1.33
N PHE A 45 -6.47 -5.78 2.22
CA PHE A 45 -5.10 -6.18 1.91
C PHE A 45 -5.07 -7.25 0.82
N ARG A 46 -5.99 -8.22 0.88
CA ARG A 46 -6.10 -9.26 -0.15
C ARG A 46 -6.53 -8.68 -1.49
N LEU A 47 -7.48 -7.77 -1.48
CA LEU A 47 -7.93 -7.08 -2.67
C LEU A 47 -6.78 -6.29 -3.29
N TRP A 48 -6.03 -5.55 -2.48
CA TRP A 48 -4.90 -4.75 -2.93
C TRP A 48 -3.81 -5.62 -3.55
N HIS A 49 -3.49 -6.72 -2.89
CA HIS A 49 -2.52 -7.68 -3.40
C HIS A 49 -2.96 -8.23 -4.77
N SER A 50 -4.22 -8.61 -4.89
CA SER A 50 -4.80 -9.12 -6.13
C SER A 50 -4.70 -8.10 -7.26
N ILE A 51 -5.02 -6.84 -6.98
CA ILE A 51 -4.93 -5.76 -7.96
C ILE A 51 -3.48 -5.54 -8.38
N GLU A 52 -2.55 -5.48 -7.42
CA GLU A 52 -1.14 -5.26 -7.75
C GLU A 52 -0.54 -6.42 -8.54
N GLN A 53 -0.92 -7.65 -8.24
CA GLN A 53 -0.48 -8.81 -9.03
C GLN A 53 -0.96 -8.72 -10.48
N LYS A 54 -2.11 -8.12 -10.71
CA LYS A 54 -2.67 -7.96 -12.06
C LYS A 54 -1.93 -6.88 -12.85
N TYR A 55 -1.61 -5.76 -12.21
CA TYR A 55 -1.04 -4.59 -12.90
C TYR A 55 0.49 -4.50 -12.81
N LEU A 56 1.08 -4.98 -11.72
CA LEU A 56 2.51 -4.92 -11.47
C LEU A 56 3.02 -6.25 -10.91
N PRO A 57 3.01 -7.32 -11.73
CA PRO A 57 3.31 -8.67 -11.23
C PRO A 57 4.71 -8.83 -10.63
N HIS A 58 5.67 -7.96 -10.97
CA HIS A 58 7.04 -8.05 -10.47
C HIS A 58 7.32 -7.10 -9.31
N TYR A 59 6.45 -6.12 -9.05
CA TYR A 59 6.70 -5.06 -8.07
C TYR A 59 5.56 -4.84 -7.10
N GLY A 60 4.56 -5.70 -7.15
CA GLY A 60 3.39 -5.57 -6.26
C GLY A 60 3.69 -5.98 -4.82
N VAL A 61 2.64 -6.20 -4.06
CA VAL A 61 2.73 -6.65 -2.67
C VAL A 61 3.53 -7.94 -2.58
N GLU A 62 4.58 -7.94 -1.77
CA GLU A 62 5.47 -9.08 -1.62
C GLU A 62 4.97 -10.09 -0.59
N ASN A 63 4.46 -9.58 0.51
CA ASN A 63 3.87 -10.46 1.51
C ASN A 63 2.85 -9.73 2.37
N ILE A 64 1.97 -10.51 2.99
CA ILE A 64 0.96 -10.02 3.91
C ILE A 64 0.95 -10.95 5.12
N ASP A 65 1.10 -10.36 6.30
CA ASP A 65 1.02 -11.09 7.57
C ASP A 65 -0.32 -10.79 8.23
N TYR A 66 -0.96 -11.83 8.75
CA TYR A 66 -2.23 -11.72 9.46
C TYR A 66 -2.09 -12.24 10.88
N ALA A 67 -2.63 -11.51 11.83
CA ALA A 67 -2.70 -11.93 13.22
C ALA A 67 -4.02 -11.43 13.82
N LEU A 68 -4.31 -11.81 15.05
CA LEU A 68 -5.61 -11.56 15.67
C LEU A 68 -6.04 -10.08 15.65
N TYR A 69 -5.11 -9.16 15.94
CA TYR A 69 -5.41 -7.73 15.99
C TYR A 69 -4.46 -6.89 15.14
N TYR A 70 -3.88 -7.53 14.12
CA TYR A 70 -2.76 -6.95 13.41
C TYR A 70 -2.69 -7.49 11.98
N ASN A 71 -2.56 -6.59 11.02
CA ASN A 71 -2.25 -6.96 9.63
C ASN A 71 -1.05 -6.13 9.19
N LYS A 72 -0.17 -6.74 8.44
CA LYS A 72 0.98 -6.06 7.86
C LYS A 72 1.10 -6.42 6.38
N LEU A 73 1.29 -5.40 5.56
CA LEU A 73 1.50 -5.54 4.12
C LEU A 73 2.86 -4.94 3.78
N CYS A 74 3.67 -5.68 3.03
CA CYS A 74 4.99 -5.22 2.60
C CYS A 74 5.08 -5.12 1.09
N ARG A 75 5.73 -4.07 0.61
CA ARG A 75 5.89 -3.79 -0.81
C ARG A 75 7.17 -3.01 -1.06
N SER A 76 7.81 -3.26 -2.20
CA SER A 76 8.94 -2.47 -2.67
C SER A 76 8.49 -1.46 -3.72
N ILE A 77 9.02 -0.25 -3.63
CA ILE A 77 8.87 0.79 -4.65
C ILE A 77 10.25 1.03 -5.22
N VAL A 78 10.38 0.86 -6.52
CA VAL A 78 11.67 0.88 -7.22
C VAL A 78 11.70 2.03 -8.22
N VAL A 79 12.77 2.79 -8.18
CA VAL A 79 13.02 3.92 -9.10
C VAL A 79 14.41 3.78 -9.68
N PRO A 80 14.58 3.79 -11.01
CA PRO A 80 15.91 3.72 -11.64
C PRO A 80 16.76 4.94 -11.29
N LYS A 81 18.00 4.72 -10.82
CA LYS A 81 18.90 5.80 -10.42
C LYS A 81 19.24 6.77 -11.52
N LYS A 82 19.43 6.29 -12.74
CA LYS A 82 19.92 7.13 -13.84
C LYS A 82 18.99 8.28 -14.18
N ASN A 83 17.69 8.15 -13.90
CA ASN A 83 16.67 9.14 -14.22
C ASN A 83 16.02 9.71 -12.97
N SER A 84 16.58 9.45 -11.81
CA SER A 84 15.92 9.80 -10.57
C SER A 84 16.93 10.22 -9.51
N SER A 85 16.39 10.91 -8.54
CA SER A 85 17.09 11.34 -7.34
C SER A 85 16.38 10.72 -6.14
N THR A 86 16.94 10.95 -4.96
CA THR A 86 16.27 10.62 -3.70
C THR A 86 14.87 11.27 -3.64
N GLU A 87 14.75 12.47 -4.23
CA GLU A 87 13.47 13.17 -4.29
C GLU A 87 12.43 12.45 -5.14
N GLU A 88 12.86 11.84 -6.24
CA GLU A 88 11.97 11.05 -7.10
C GLU A 88 11.42 9.85 -6.34
N LEU A 89 12.29 9.14 -5.62
CA LEU A 89 11.89 8.01 -4.81
C LEU A 89 10.92 8.45 -3.70
N ALA A 90 11.23 9.55 -3.04
CA ALA A 90 10.38 10.09 -1.97
C ALA A 90 8.99 10.46 -2.50
N ARG A 91 8.93 11.08 -3.68
CA ARG A 91 7.64 11.41 -4.31
C ARG A 91 6.84 10.17 -4.68
N ALA A 92 7.51 9.16 -5.22
CA ALA A 92 6.85 7.89 -5.57
C ALA A 92 6.25 7.22 -4.34
N ILE A 93 7.01 7.18 -3.25
CA ILE A 93 6.55 6.60 -1.98
C ILE A 93 5.38 7.41 -1.41
N SER A 94 5.50 8.72 -1.36
CA SER A 94 4.44 9.59 -0.84
C SER A 94 3.16 9.46 -1.64
N GLY A 95 3.26 9.45 -2.96
CA GLY A 95 2.11 9.30 -3.85
C GLY A 95 1.42 7.96 -3.66
N TYR A 96 2.20 6.90 -3.50
CA TYR A 96 1.66 5.57 -3.25
C TYR A 96 0.94 5.50 -1.90
N ILE A 97 1.55 6.05 -0.84
CA ILE A 97 0.93 6.07 0.49
C ILE A 97 -0.38 6.86 0.47
N GLU A 98 -0.41 8.01 -0.18
CA GLU A 98 -1.63 8.81 -0.29
C GLU A 98 -2.75 8.03 -0.99
N LEU A 99 -2.43 7.35 -2.08
CA LEU A 99 -3.40 6.53 -2.80
C LEU A 99 -3.92 5.41 -1.91
N PHE A 100 -2.99 4.65 -1.33
CA PHE A 100 -3.34 3.52 -0.46
C PHE A 100 -4.22 3.97 0.70
N ASP A 101 -3.80 5.01 1.41
CA ASP A 101 -4.51 5.50 2.58
C ASP A 101 -5.92 5.98 2.23
N SER A 102 -6.06 6.72 1.14
CA SER A 102 -7.34 7.22 0.67
C SER A 102 -8.30 6.08 0.30
N LEU A 103 -7.80 5.10 -0.46
CA LEU A 103 -8.63 3.97 -0.90
C LEU A 103 -8.98 3.04 0.26
N MET A 104 -8.05 2.83 1.19
CA MET A 104 -8.28 2.05 2.40
C MET A 104 -9.41 2.66 3.24
N LYS A 105 -9.32 3.96 3.49
CA LYS A 105 -10.33 4.67 4.29
C LYS A 105 -11.70 4.62 3.62
N GLY A 106 -11.74 4.80 2.31
CA GLY A 106 -12.98 4.72 1.55
C GLY A 106 -13.58 3.32 1.55
N PHE A 107 -12.75 2.30 1.45
CA PHE A 107 -13.19 0.90 1.50
C PHE A 107 -13.75 0.56 2.89
N LEU A 108 -13.02 0.92 3.95
CA LEU A 108 -13.46 0.66 5.32
C LEU A 108 -14.74 1.44 5.69
N ALA A 109 -14.95 2.58 5.08
CA ALA A 109 -16.16 3.39 5.28
C ALA A 109 -17.30 3.01 4.32
N ASP A 110 -17.12 1.93 3.55
CA ASP A 110 -18.10 1.42 2.58
C ASP A 110 -18.48 2.45 1.50
N ARG A 111 -17.52 3.31 1.14
CA ARG A 111 -17.72 4.30 0.08
C ARG A 111 -17.19 3.84 -1.28
N TYR A 112 -16.24 2.90 -1.28
CA TYR A 112 -15.64 2.37 -2.50
C TYR A 112 -15.85 0.88 -2.59
N SER A 113 -16.34 0.41 -3.73
CA SER A 113 -16.42 -1.00 -4.05
C SER A 113 -15.06 -1.52 -4.51
N PRO A 114 -14.85 -2.85 -4.56
CA PRO A 114 -13.63 -3.42 -5.17
C PRO A 114 -13.38 -2.90 -6.58
N ALA A 115 -14.43 -2.71 -7.40
CA ALA A 115 -14.28 -2.17 -8.74
C ALA A 115 -13.80 -0.71 -8.72
N ASP A 116 -14.29 0.10 -7.79
CA ASP A 116 -13.84 1.48 -7.62
C ASP A 116 -12.35 1.52 -7.24
N ILE A 117 -11.92 0.66 -6.34
CA ILE A 117 -10.53 0.56 -5.90
C ILE A 117 -9.63 0.22 -7.09
N GLU A 118 -10.01 -0.80 -7.86
CA GLU A 118 -9.23 -1.20 -9.03
C GLU A 118 -9.16 -0.09 -10.08
N HIS A 119 -10.27 0.59 -10.33
CA HIS A 119 -10.32 1.69 -11.29
C HIS A 119 -9.35 2.82 -10.90
N CYS A 120 -9.41 3.26 -9.64
CA CYS A 120 -8.52 4.31 -9.13
C CYS A 120 -7.06 3.89 -9.21
N TYR A 121 -6.76 2.63 -8.88
CA TYR A 121 -5.41 2.09 -8.97
C TYR A 121 -4.91 2.08 -10.42
N ALA A 122 -5.74 1.62 -11.34
CA ALA A 122 -5.39 1.57 -12.76
C ALA A 122 -5.07 2.95 -13.32
N GLU A 123 -5.86 3.96 -12.94
CA GLU A 123 -5.60 5.33 -13.35
C GLU A 123 -4.28 5.85 -12.77
N TYR A 124 -3.99 5.52 -11.52
CA TYR A 124 -2.73 5.90 -10.88
C TYR A 124 -1.55 5.30 -11.63
N ILE A 125 -1.58 4.00 -11.93
CA ILE A 125 -0.51 3.32 -12.64
C ILE A 125 -0.31 3.90 -14.05
N ALA A 126 -1.40 4.24 -14.73
CA ALA A 126 -1.32 4.83 -16.07
C ALA A 126 -0.58 6.17 -16.08
N ARG A 127 -0.61 6.90 -14.95
CA ARG A 127 0.09 8.19 -14.82
C ARG A 127 1.50 8.06 -14.28
N GLN A 128 1.91 6.89 -13.80
CA GLN A 128 3.21 6.66 -13.19
C GLN A 128 4.13 5.91 -14.15
N SER A 129 4.97 6.65 -14.87
CA SER A 129 5.92 6.02 -15.80
C SER A 129 7.12 5.40 -15.10
N ILE A 130 7.32 5.65 -13.82
CA ILE A 130 8.51 5.20 -13.07
C ILE A 130 8.28 4.01 -12.16
N ILE A 131 7.04 3.57 -11.97
CA ILE A 131 6.70 2.45 -11.09
C ILE A 131 6.50 1.16 -11.89
N ILE A 132 7.16 1.02 -12.95
CA ILE A 132 6.95 -0.15 -13.82
C ILE A 132 8.01 -1.22 -13.60
#